data_da5d6c80c81872151fa6b6e305b825a5
#
_entry.id   da5d6c80c81872151fa6b6e305b825a5
#
_cell.length_a   1.000
_cell.length_b   1.000
_cell.length_c   1.000
_cell.angle_alpha   90.00
_cell.angle_beta   90.00
_cell.angle_gamma   90.00
#
_symmetry.space_group_name_H-M   'P 1'
#
loop_
_entity.id
_entity.type
_entity.pdbx_description
1 polymer ?
#
loop_
_entity_poly.entity_id
_entity_poly.type
_entity_poly.pdbx_seq_one_letter_code
_entity_poly.pdbx_strand_id
1 'polypeptide(L)'
;MVTASSTAPSGTRMNWQDIFKEKLAKMHVTEQWTLQEDDTLQAQALSPGWKEFVQRHALGRFQCSQCCRKWTSAKVLILFHMCRCPGRGTVWMRVFRQECRCCRNSQLEYPEFSLETVERILHNLVDVVGPGDCKEELR
;
A
#
# COMPACT_ATOMS: atom_id res chain seq x y z
N MET A 1 22.65 0.97 -13.62
CA MET A 1 22.20 1.14 -13.46
C MET A 1 21.47 1.20 -13.16
N VAL A 2 21.33 0.96 -13.05
CA VAL A 2 20.51 1.07 -12.72
C VAL A 2 19.87 1.49 -12.46
N THR A 3 19.78 1.53 -12.33
CA THR A 3 19.12 1.93 -12.08
C THR A 3 18.51 2.54 -12.20
N ALA A 4 18.42 2.69 -12.50
CA ALA A 4 17.78 3.32 -12.55
C ALA A 4 17.03 3.48 -12.79
N SER A 5 16.83 3.29 -12.87
CA SER A 5 16.08 3.47 -12.97
C SER A 5 15.31 3.64 -12.85
N SER A 6 15.29 3.43 -12.75
CA SER A 6 14.47 3.52 -12.53
C SER A 6 13.90 4.07 -12.46
N THR A 7 13.90 4.27 -12.53
CA THR A 7 13.32 4.81 -12.43
C THR A 7 12.65 5.37 -12.89
N ALA A 8 12.48 5.41 -13.24
CA ALA A 8 11.91 5.88 -13.65
C ALA A 8 11.11 6.42 -13.78
N PRO A 9 10.82 6.56 -14.21
CA PRO A 9 10.00 7.38 -14.45
C PRO A 9 9.53 7.87 -13.57
N SER A 10 10.22 7.93 -13.31
CA SER A 10 9.93 8.26 -12.43
C SER A 10 9.00 9.20 -12.07
N GLY A 11 8.85 10.11 -12.51
CA GLY A 11 7.84 10.99 -12.13
C GLY A 11 6.48 10.40 -12.06
N THR A 12 6.30 9.32 -12.74
CA THR A 12 5.00 8.72 -12.72
C THR A 12 4.87 7.67 -11.65
N ARG A 13 5.96 7.35 -10.95
CA ARG A 13 5.86 6.34 -9.97
C ARG A 13 5.57 6.93 -8.65
N MET A 14 4.55 6.45 -8.00
CA MET A 14 4.21 6.95 -6.69
C MET A 14 5.17 6.42 -5.67
N ASN A 15 5.59 7.26 -4.75
CA ASN A 15 6.43 6.81 -3.66
C ASN A 15 5.55 6.72 -2.43
N TRP A 16 5.02 5.55 -2.18
CA TRP A 16 4.10 5.32 -1.08
C TRP A 16 4.74 5.65 0.27
N GLN A 17 6.02 5.31 0.41
CA GLN A 17 6.71 5.55 1.67
C GLN A 17 6.78 7.06 2.00
N ASP A 18 7.07 7.89 1.01
CA ASP A 18 7.16 9.32 1.24
C ASP A 18 5.81 9.93 1.57
N ILE A 19 4.77 9.51 0.89
CA ILE A 19 3.43 10.01 1.16
C ILE A 19 2.98 9.56 2.54
N PHE A 20 3.31 8.33 2.92
CA PHE A 20 2.96 7.80 4.22
C PHE A 20 3.63 8.63 5.31
N LYS A 21 4.92 8.94 5.15
CA LYS A 21 5.62 9.74 6.14
C LYS A 21 5.01 11.13 6.25
N GLU A 22 4.60 11.71 5.14
CA GLU A 22 3.99 13.02 5.18
C GLU A 22 2.69 13.00 5.95
N LYS A 23 1.87 11.97 5.72
CA LYS A 23 0.60 11.85 6.41
C LYS A 23 0.79 11.63 7.91
N LEU A 24 1.80 10.83 8.28
CA LEU A 24 2.07 10.60 9.69
C LEU A 24 2.52 11.89 10.37
N ALA A 25 3.31 12.69 9.68
CA ALA A 25 3.76 13.95 10.26
C ALA A 25 2.59 14.87 10.53
N LYS A 26 1.61 14.89 9.63
CA LYS A 26 0.44 15.72 9.82
C LYS A 26 -0.41 15.26 10.98
N MET A 27 -0.31 13.99 11.35
CA MET A 27 -1.05 13.47 12.48
C MET A 27 -0.21 13.50 13.75
N HIS A 28 0.96 14.13 13.68
CA HIS A 28 1.85 14.25 14.85
C HIS A 28 2.29 12.89 15.40
N VAL A 29 2.44 11.92 14.52
CA VAL A 29 2.99 10.64 14.91
C VAL A 29 4.50 10.78 14.90
N THR A 30 5.13 10.55 16.04
CA THR A 30 6.56 10.80 16.14
C THR A 30 7.42 9.57 15.98
N GLU A 31 6.84 8.39 16.01
CA GLU A 31 7.62 7.18 15.79
C GLU A 31 8.07 7.12 14.35
N GLN A 32 9.14 6.38 14.09
CA GLN A 32 9.56 6.16 12.73
C GLN A 32 8.80 4.99 12.18
N TRP A 33 8.13 5.16 11.08
CA TRP A 33 7.37 4.10 10.43
C TRP A 33 7.95 3.78 9.06
N THR A 34 7.97 2.51 8.72
CA THR A 34 8.39 2.10 7.37
C THR A 34 7.23 1.37 6.72
N LEU A 35 7.09 1.57 5.41
CA LEU A 35 6.06 0.92 4.62
C LEU A 35 6.76 0.19 3.49
N GLN A 36 6.58 -1.11 3.40
CA GLN A 36 7.20 -1.90 2.36
C GLN A 36 6.22 -2.87 1.76
N GLU A 37 6.40 -3.19 0.50
CA GLU A 37 5.52 -4.14 -0.15
C GLU A 37 6.00 -5.56 0.08
N ASP A 38 5.05 -6.47 0.26
CA ASP A 38 5.36 -7.88 0.43
C ASP A 38 4.22 -8.65 -0.23
N ASP A 39 4.50 -9.20 -1.41
CA ASP A 39 3.47 -9.91 -2.17
C ASP A 39 3.10 -11.26 -1.54
N THR A 40 3.76 -11.66 -0.49
CA THR A 40 3.44 -12.91 0.16
C THR A 40 2.51 -12.75 1.35
N LEU A 41 2.12 -11.51 1.67
CA LEU A 41 1.22 -11.31 2.79
C LEU A 41 -0.07 -12.07 2.60
N GLN A 42 -0.57 -12.66 3.66
CA GLN A 42 -1.82 -13.42 3.62
C GLN A 42 -2.82 -12.79 4.58
N ALA A 43 -4.05 -12.66 4.14
CA ALA A 43 -5.09 -12.12 5.00
C ALA A 43 -5.30 -13.03 6.20
N GLN A 44 -5.53 -12.41 7.34
CA GLN A 44 -5.83 -13.10 8.57
C GLN A 44 -4.72 -13.99 9.11
N ALA A 45 -3.52 -13.87 8.56
CA ALA A 45 -2.39 -14.62 9.06
C ALA A 45 -1.49 -13.67 9.84
N LEU A 46 -1.89 -13.33 11.05
CA LEU A 46 -1.18 -12.36 11.86
C LEU A 46 -0.46 -12.98 13.04
N SER A 47 0.71 -12.47 13.31
CA SER A 47 1.40 -12.82 14.54
C SER A 47 0.90 -11.93 15.66
N PRO A 48 1.11 -12.32 16.91
CA PRO A 48 0.69 -11.47 18.02
C PRO A 48 1.30 -10.09 17.92
N GLY A 49 0.54 -9.07 18.22
CA GLY A 49 1.00 -7.70 18.17
C GLY A 49 0.82 -7.01 16.84
N TRP A 50 0.36 -7.74 15.83
CA TRP A 50 0.14 -7.15 14.52
C TRP A 50 -1.34 -6.88 14.30
N LYS A 51 -1.63 -5.83 13.53
CA LYS A 51 -2.98 -5.50 13.15
C LYS A 51 -3.13 -5.61 11.66
N GLU A 52 -4.33 -5.84 11.20
CA GLU A 52 -4.61 -5.93 9.78
C GLU A 52 -5.58 -4.85 9.38
N PHE A 53 -5.34 -4.23 8.24
CA PHE A 53 -6.27 -3.29 7.64
C PHE A 53 -6.37 -3.63 6.17
N VAL A 54 -7.59 -3.76 5.67
CA VAL A 54 -7.82 -4.05 4.27
C VAL A 54 -8.52 -2.87 3.65
N GLN A 55 -7.90 -2.26 2.65
CA GLN A 55 -8.53 -1.18 1.91
C GLN A 55 -9.25 -1.84 0.76
N ARG A 56 -10.58 -1.70 0.73
CA ARG A 56 -11.37 -2.27 -0.33
C ARG A 56 -11.80 -1.19 -1.27
N HIS A 57 -12.15 -1.56 -2.47
CA HIS A 57 -12.71 -0.63 -3.45
C HIS A 57 -11.78 0.52 -3.82
N ALA A 58 -10.50 0.23 -3.96
CA ALA A 58 -9.60 1.23 -4.48
C ALA A 58 -9.69 1.24 -6.00
N LEU A 59 -9.62 2.43 -6.60
CA LEU A 59 -9.72 2.55 -8.04
C LEU A 59 -8.34 2.42 -8.66
N GLY A 60 -8.15 1.43 -9.49
CA GLY A 60 -6.87 1.20 -10.16
C GLY A 60 -7.02 1.05 -11.65
N ARG A 61 -5.99 1.40 -12.38
CA ARG A 61 -5.96 1.26 -13.83
C ARG A 61 -4.97 0.17 -14.17
N PHE A 62 -5.33 -0.67 -15.12
CA PHE A 62 -4.53 -1.81 -15.49
C PHE A 62 -4.25 -1.81 -16.98
N GLN A 63 -3.17 -2.45 -17.37
CA GLN A 63 -2.90 -2.69 -18.77
C GLN A 63 -2.30 -4.08 -18.91
N CYS A 64 -2.85 -4.84 -19.84
CA CYS A 64 -2.35 -6.19 -20.10
C CYS A 64 -1.00 -6.13 -20.79
N SER A 65 -0.02 -6.86 -20.26
CA SER A 65 1.29 -6.87 -20.85
C SER A 65 1.33 -7.68 -22.14
N GLN A 66 0.30 -8.48 -22.41
CA GLN A 66 0.28 -9.28 -23.63
C GLN A 66 -0.46 -8.59 -24.78
N CYS A 67 -1.66 -8.09 -24.55
CA CYS A 67 -2.45 -7.52 -25.61
C CYS A 67 -2.62 -6.01 -25.51
N CYS A 68 -2.05 -5.40 -24.50
CA CYS A 68 -2.11 -3.95 -24.29
C CYS A 68 -3.50 -3.41 -24.00
N ARG A 69 -4.48 -4.29 -23.75
CA ARG A 69 -5.80 -3.84 -23.41
C ARG A 69 -5.75 -3.13 -22.04
N LYS A 70 -6.49 -2.06 -21.91
CA LYS A 70 -6.54 -1.32 -20.66
C LYS A 70 -7.90 -1.45 -20.02
N TRP A 71 -7.93 -1.49 -18.72
CA TRP A 71 -9.21 -1.51 -18.00
C TRP A 71 -9.04 -0.84 -16.64
N THR A 72 -10.16 -0.49 -16.06
CA THR A 72 -10.18 0.15 -14.74
C THR A 72 -11.02 -0.71 -13.82
N SER A 73 -10.60 -0.82 -12.59
CA SER A 73 -11.36 -1.56 -11.59
C SER A 73 -11.49 -0.70 -10.35
N ALA A 74 -12.69 -0.62 -9.81
CA ALA A 74 -12.92 0.10 -8.56
C ALA A 74 -12.96 -0.87 -7.38
N LYS A 75 -12.46 -2.09 -7.57
CA LYS A 75 -12.47 -3.09 -6.53
C LYS A 75 -11.11 -3.64 -6.23
N VAL A 76 -10.08 -2.82 -6.37
CA VAL A 76 -8.74 -3.28 -6.07
C VAL A 76 -8.60 -3.38 -4.56
N LEU A 77 -8.02 -4.48 -4.10
CA LEU A 77 -7.81 -4.69 -2.69
C LEU A 77 -6.37 -4.41 -2.34
N ILE A 78 -6.15 -3.80 -1.19
CA ILE A 78 -4.81 -3.59 -0.67
C ILE A 78 -4.81 -4.05 0.77
N LEU A 79 -3.90 -4.96 1.09
CA LEU A 79 -3.80 -5.53 2.41
C LEU A 79 -2.63 -4.90 3.15
N PHE A 80 -2.87 -4.50 4.38
CA PHE A 80 -1.81 -3.94 5.21
C PHE A 80 -1.72 -4.72 6.52
N HIS A 81 -0.50 -5.05 6.91
CA HIS A 81 -0.23 -5.59 8.24
C HIS A 81 0.70 -4.62 8.93
N MET A 82 0.39 -4.25 10.15
CA MET A 82 1.18 -3.25 10.84
C MET A 82 1.48 -3.64 12.27
N CYS A 83 2.63 -3.25 12.74
CA CYS A 83 3.05 -3.52 14.10
C CYS A 83 3.73 -2.29 14.65
N ARG A 84 3.33 -1.90 15.86
CA ARG A 84 3.92 -0.74 16.51
C ARG A 84 4.79 -1.21 17.66
N CYS A 85 6.06 -0.81 17.65
CA CYS A 85 6.96 -1.09 18.72
C CYS A 85 7.42 0.24 19.29
N PRO A 86 7.99 0.27 20.48
CA PRO A 86 8.45 1.54 21.02
C PRO A 86 9.43 2.20 20.07
N GLY A 87 9.15 3.42 19.69
CA GLY A 87 10.02 4.20 18.83
C GLY A 87 9.91 3.93 17.36
N ARG A 88 9.24 2.86 16.93
CA ARG A 88 9.16 2.58 15.52
C ARG A 88 7.94 1.76 15.17
N GLY A 89 7.56 1.78 13.95
CA GLY A 89 6.48 0.97 13.44
C GLY A 89 6.79 0.41 12.07
N THR A 90 6.16 -0.68 11.73
CA THR A 90 6.37 -1.34 10.44
C THR A 90 5.04 -1.63 9.80
N VAL A 91 4.92 -1.35 8.52
CA VAL A 91 3.75 -1.72 7.74
C VAL A 91 4.20 -2.52 6.54
N TRP A 92 3.58 -3.67 6.34
CA TRP A 92 3.76 -4.45 5.14
C TRP A 92 2.50 -4.29 4.30
N MET A 93 2.64 -4.16 2.99
CA MET A 93 1.54 -3.89 2.09
C MET A 93 1.56 -4.86 0.93
N ARG A 94 0.40 -5.36 0.58
CA ARG A 94 0.25 -6.17 -0.62
C ARG A 94 -0.87 -5.59 -1.45
N VAL A 95 -0.57 -5.23 -2.71
CA VAL A 95 -1.58 -4.76 -3.64
C VAL A 95 -1.98 -5.95 -4.49
N PHE A 96 -3.28 -6.28 -4.50
CA PHE A 96 -3.73 -7.43 -5.25
C PHE A 96 -3.87 -7.09 -6.72
N ARG A 97 -3.36 -7.96 -7.56
CA ARG A 97 -3.29 -7.75 -9.00
C ARG A 97 -4.47 -8.39 -9.68
N GLN A 98 -4.68 -8.05 -10.93
CA GLN A 98 -5.75 -8.64 -11.73
C GLN A 98 -5.19 -9.10 -13.05
N GLU A 99 -5.90 -10.01 -13.71
CA GLU A 99 -5.46 -10.48 -15.00
C GLU A 99 -6.43 -10.04 -16.08
N CYS A 100 -5.95 -9.95 -17.29
CA CYS A 100 -6.75 -9.55 -18.43
C CYS A 100 -7.77 -10.63 -18.72
N ARG A 101 -9.01 -10.23 -18.97
CA ARG A 101 -10.05 -11.18 -19.27
C ARG A 101 -10.04 -11.64 -20.70
N CYS A 102 -9.31 -10.95 -21.58
CA CYS A 102 -9.30 -11.28 -22.99
C CYS A 102 -8.19 -12.25 -23.39
N CYS A 103 -7.17 -12.37 -22.57
CA CYS A 103 -6.05 -13.23 -22.90
C CYS A 103 -6.09 -14.52 -22.12
N ARG A 104 -5.66 -15.62 -22.78
CA ARG A 104 -5.50 -16.85 -22.04
C ARG A 104 -4.16 -16.79 -21.38
N ASN A 105 -4.04 -17.38 -20.23
CA ASN A 105 -2.79 -17.45 -19.51
C ASN A 105 -2.17 -16.09 -19.32
N SER A 106 -3.00 -15.09 -19.06
CA SER A 106 -2.49 -13.76 -18.88
C SER A 106 -1.77 -13.68 -17.54
N GLN A 107 -0.86 -12.74 -17.44
CA GLN A 107 -0.16 -12.52 -16.20
C GLN A 107 -0.99 -11.62 -15.30
N LEU A 108 -0.72 -11.68 -14.02
CA LEU A 108 -1.34 -10.76 -13.09
C LEU A 108 -0.68 -9.40 -13.26
N GLU A 109 -1.50 -8.39 -13.48
CA GLU A 109 -1.00 -7.04 -13.71
C GLU A 109 -1.16 -6.19 -12.46
N TYR A 110 -0.17 -5.35 -12.21
CA TYR A 110 -0.17 -4.45 -11.06
C TYR A 110 -0.95 -3.19 -11.45
N PRO A 111 -1.85 -2.71 -10.61
CA PRO A 111 -2.62 -1.52 -10.96
C PRO A 111 -1.81 -0.25 -10.83
N GLU A 112 -2.22 0.76 -11.59
CA GLU A 112 -1.67 2.08 -11.47
C GLU A 112 -2.71 2.93 -10.76
N PHE A 113 -2.33 3.67 -9.74
CA PHE A 113 -3.24 4.50 -8.99
C PHE A 113 -2.95 5.98 -9.23
N SER A 114 -3.96 6.81 -9.16
CA SER A 114 -3.73 8.24 -9.19
C SER A 114 -3.18 8.69 -7.85
N LEU A 115 -2.52 9.84 -7.83
CA LEU A 115 -2.00 10.36 -6.58
C LEU A 115 -3.13 10.55 -5.57
N GLU A 116 -4.27 11.03 -6.03
CA GLU A 116 -5.41 11.25 -5.15
C GLU A 116 -5.84 9.95 -4.50
N THR A 117 -5.87 8.85 -5.24
CA THR A 117 -6.25 7.56 -4.69
C THR A 117 -5.22 7.08 -3.66
N VAL A 118 -3.92 7.24 -3.97
CA VAL A 118 -2.88 6.84 -3.03
C VAL A 118 -2.99 7.64 -1.75
N GLU A 119 -3.23 8.93 -1.88
CA GLU A 119 -3.35 9.78 -0.69
C GLU A 119 -4.53 9.37 0.16
N ARG A 120 -5.65 9.01 -0.45
CA ARG A 120 -6.80 8.58 0.33
C ARG A 120 -6.55 7.25 1.02
N ILE A 121 -5.92 6.31 0.32
CA ILE A 121 -5.61 5.02 0.91
C ILE A 121 -4.69 5.20 2.11
N LEU A 122 -3.66 6.04 1.96
CA LEU A 122 -2.70 6.23 3.05
C LEU A 122 -3.30 7.04 4.18
N HIS A 123 -4.23 7.94 3.88
CA HIS A 123 -4.94 8.65 4.92
C HIS A 123 -5.73 7.65 5.77
N ASN A 124 -6.40 6.72 5.13
CA ASN A 124 -7.15 5.70 5.87
C ASN A 124 -6.23 4.82 6.69
N LEU A 125 -5.06 4.50 6.16
CA LEU A 125 -4.11 3.68 6.89
C LEU A 125 -3.61 4.41 8.13
N VAL A 126 -3.31 5.71 8.00
CA VAL A 126 -2.82 6.47 9.13
C VAL A 126 -3.90 6.57 10.20
N ASP A 127 -5.17 6.66 9.81
CA ASP A 127 -6.25 6.66 10.77
C ASP A 127 -6.26 5.35 11.57
N VAL A 128 -5.97 4.24 10.93
CA VAL A 128 -5.95 2.95 11.61
C VAL A 128 -4.73 2.87 12.53
N VAL A 129 -3.58 3.41 12.08
CA VAL A 129 -2.40 3.42 12.90
C VAL A 129 -2.66 4.24 14.16
N GLY A 130 -3.36 5.33 14.01
CA GLY A 130 -3.69 6.18 15.14
C GLY A 130 -2.51 6.97 15.66
N PRO A 131 -2.77 7.89 16.55
CA PRO A 131 -1.71 8.71 17.10
C PRO A 131 -0.81 7.82 17.91
N GLY A 132 0.40 8.18 17.92
CA GLY A 132 1.31 7.35 18.60
C GLY A 132 1.13 7.37 20.02
N ASP A 133 0.14 6.84 20.63
CA ASP A 133 -0.01 7.11 21.84
C ASP A 133 0.24 6.07 22.67
N CYS A 134 1.10 6.18 23.41
CA CYS A 134 1.36 5.28 24.32
C CYS A 134 0.40 5.31 25.40
N LYS A 135 -0.43 6.27 25.45
CA LYS A 135 -1.25 6.31 26.55
C LYS A 135 -2.14 5.21 26.60
N GLU A 136 -2.44 4.63 25.56
CA GLU A 136 -3.29 3.61 25.61
C GLU A 136 -2.67 2.50 26.22
N GLU A 137 -1.43 2.30 26.03
CA GLU A 137 -0.84 1.20 26.56
C GLU A 137 -0.70 1.33 27.99
N LEU A 138 -0.74 2.46 28.51
CA LEU A 138 -0.61 2.58 29.90
C LEU A 138 -1.81 2.18 30.64
N ARG A 139 -2.81 1.90 29.96
CA ARG A 139 -3.96 1.53 30.65
C ARG A 139 -4.19 0.16 30.59
#